data_704d89a22d669485aa5caa2805a1a09e
#
_entry.id   704d89a22d669485aa5caa2805a1a09e
#
_cell.length_a   1.000
_cell.length_b   1.000
_cell.length_c   1.000
_cell.angle_alpha   90.00
_cell.angle_beta   90.00
_cell.angle_gamma   90.00
#
_symmetry.space_group_name_H-M   'P 1'
#
loop_
_entity.id
_entity.type
_entity.pdbx_description
1 polymer ?
#
loop_
_entity_poly.entity_id
_entity_poly.type
_entity_poly.pdbx_seq_one_letter_code
_entity_poly.pdbx_strand_id
1 'polypeptide(L)'
;MRIAREEIFGPVLVVIAYGDEHEAVRIANDSEYGLSGGVWSADEAHALAVARRVRTGTVTVNGAPVAFGGPFGGFKASGIGREYGAVDLGSYTEYKTITSDVPMGWRHRFDR
;
A
#
# COMPACT_ATOMS: atom_id res chain seq x y z
N MET A 1 -8.21 -1.32 -23.90
CA MET A 1 -7.04 -1.40 -24.80
C MET A 1 -5.88 -1.99 -24.03
N ARG A 2 -5.01 -2.81 -24.65
CA ARG A 2 -3.82 -3.40 -24.00
C ARG A 2 -2.93 -2.35 -23.36
N ILE A 3 -2.65 -1.26 -24.09
CA ILE A 3 -1.78 -0.16 -23.62
C ILE A 3 -2.25 0.49 -22.30
N ALA A 4 -3.52 0.39 -21.95
CA ALA A 4 -4.05 0.91 -20.69
C ALA A 4 -3.89 -0.07 -19.50
N ARG A 5 -3.40 -1.28 -19.74
CA ARG A 5 -3.29 -2.35 -18.74
C ARG A 5 -1.91 -2.94 -18.63
N GLU A 6 -1.07 -2.78 -19.65
CA GLU A 6 0.29 -3.30 -19.70
C GLU A 6 1.29 -2.17 -19.42
N GLU A 7 2.33 -2.47 -18.68
CA GLU A 7 3.44 -1.57 -18.47
C GLU A 7 4.28 -1.44 -19.72
N ILE A 8 4.35 -0.24 -20.30
CA ILE A 8 5.10 0.02 -21.53
C ILE A 8 6.59 0.24 -21.25
N PHE A 9 6.91 0.64 -20.04
CA PHE A 9 8.26 0.96 -19.58
C PHE A 9 8.95 2.05 -20.43
N GLY A 10 8.22 3.14 -20.72
CA GLY A 10 8.68 4.28 -21.54
C GLY A 10 7.84 5.53 -21.26
N PRO A 11 8.09 6.64 -21.94
CA PRO A 11 7.40 7.91 -21.73
C PRO A 11 5.97 7.88 -22.34
N VAL A 12 5.15 6.96 -21.88
CA VAL A 12 3.77 6.76 -22.34
C VAL A 12 2.82 7.04 -21.20
N LEU A 13 1.87 7.93 -21.44
CA LEU A 13 0.77 8.26 -20.53
C LEU A 13 -0.55 7.85 -21.17
N VAL A 14 -1.40 7.17 -20.41
CA VAL A 14 -2.77 6.85 -20.81
C VAL A 14 -3.73 7.73 -20.03
N VAL A 15 -4.60 8.45 -20.74
CA VAL A 15 -5.64 9.28 -20.15
C VAL A 15 -6.99 8.60 -20.38
N ILE A 16 -7.73 8.36 -19.31
CA ILE A 16 -9.05 7.72 -19.35
C ILE A 16 -10.06 8.69 -18.72
N ALA A 17 -11.04 9.11 -19.52
CA ALA A 17 -12.16 9.86 -19.01
C ALA A 17 -13.12 8.95 -18.23
N TYR A 18 -13.79 9.52 -17.23
CA TYR A 18 -14.79 8.82 -16.41
C TYR A 18 -16.03 9.69 -16.24
N GLY A 19 -17.17 9.07 -15.99
CA GLY A 19 -18.44 9.76 -15.81
C GLY A 19 -18.72 10.18 -14.38
N ASP A 20 -18.24 9.40 -13.41
CA ASP A 20 -18.39 9.67 -11.98
C ASP A 20 -17.23 9.10 -11.15
N GLU A 21 -17.16 9.47 -9.90
CA GLU A 21 -16.10 9.02 -8.97
C GLU A 21 -16.06 7.50 -8.79
N HIS A 22 -17.21 6.84 -8.76
CA HIS A 22 -17.28 5.40 -8.59
C HIS A 22 -16.61 4.71 -9.79
N GLU A 23 -16.87 5.20 -10.98
CA GLU A 23 -16.22 4.72 -12.21
C GLU A 23 -14.72 4.99 -12.19
N ALA A 24 -14.29 6.19 -11.74
CA ALA A 24 -12.87 6.53 -11.61
C ALA A 24 -12.12 5.53 -10.72
N VAL A 25 -12.67 5.23 -9.54
CA VAL A 25 -12.10 4.24 -8.61
C VAL A 25 -12.10 2.85 -9.21
N ARG A 26 -13.16 2.47 -9.92
CA ARG A 26 -13.23 1.18 -10.62
C ARG A 26 -12.14 1.05 -11.68
N ILE A 27 -11.95 2.09 -12.49
CA ILE A 27 -10.91 2.14 -13.53
C ILE A 27 -9.52 2.07 -12.89
N ALA A 28 -9.26 2.86 -11.85
CA ALA A 28 -7.99 2.86 -11.14
C ALA A 28 -7.64 1.49 -10.55
N ASN A 29 -8.66 0.72 -10.15
CA ASN A 29 -8.48 -0.61 -9.60
C ASN A 29 -8.46 -1.74 -10.65
N ASP A 30 -8.85 -1.46 -11.89
CA ASP A 30 -8.88 -2.42 -13.00
C ASP A 30 -7.50 -2.56 -13.66
N SER A 31 -6.53 -3.01 -12.86
CA SER A 31 -5.15 -3.28 -13.26
C SER A 31 -4.61 -4.46 -12.45
N GLU A 32 -3.69 -5.19 -13.03
CA GLU A 32 -2.93 -6.24 -12.32
C GLU A 32 -1.89 -5.65 -11.36
N TYR A 33 -1.58 -4.38 -11.49
CA TYR A 33 -0.61 -3.66 -10.67
C TYR A 33 -1.29 -2.88 -9.53
N GLY A 34 -0.50 -2.51 -8.55
CA GLY A 34 -0.95 -1.73 -7.41
C GLY A 34 0.22 -1.24 -6.54
N LEU A 35 1.26 -0.66 -7.16
CA LEU A 35 2.40 -0.14 -6.39
C LEU A 35 2.05 1.19 -5.74
N SER A 36 1.70 2.17 -6.55
CA SER A 36 1.39 3.52 -6.07
C SER A 36 0.25 4.14 -6.86
N GLY A 37 -0.32 5.19 -6.30
CA GLY A 37 -1.34 6.01 -6.92
C GLY A 37 -1.31 7.44 -6.38
N GLY A 38 -2.10 8.32 -6.99
CA GLY A 38 -2.24 9.70 -6.56
C GLY A 38 -3.69 10.18 -6.70
N VAL A 39 -4.12 11.01 -5.77
CA VAL A 39 -5.42 11.67 -5.80
C VAL A 39 -5.21 13.17 -5.63
N TRP A 40 -5.86 13.96 -6.47
CA TRP A 40 -5.85 15.42 -6.38
C TRP A 40 -7.27 15.93 -6.17
N SER A 41 -7.47 16.74 -5.14
CA SER A 41 -8.73 17.40 -4.84
C SER A 41 -8.49 18.67 -4.03
N ALA A 42 -9.34 19.68 -4.23
CA ALA A 42 -9.37 20.86 -3.38
C ALA A 42 -9.91 20.53 -1.97
N ASP A 43 -10.73 19.49 -1.84
CA ASP A 43 -11.21 18.94 -0.57
C ASP A 43 -10.33 17.76 -0.16
N GLU A 44 -9.50 17.97 0.85
CA GLU A 44 -8.57 16.94 1.37
C GLU A 44 -9.32 15.76 2.01
N ALA A 45 -10.41 16.01 2.72
CA ALA A 45 -11.20 14.94 3.34
C ALA A 45 -11.79 14.01 2.26
N HIS A 46 -12.28 14.61 1.18
CA HIS A 46 -12.75 13.89 0.01
C HIS A 46 -11.62 13.09 -0.67
N ALA A 47 -10.46 13.72 -0.89
CA ALA A 47 -9.30 13.04 -1.47
C ALA A 47 -8.88 11.82 -0.64
N LEU A 48 -8.86 11.92 0.68
CA LEU A 48 -8.57 10.82 1.59
C LEU A 48 -9.63 9.70 1.51
N ALA A 49 -10.91 10.06 1.36
CA ALA A 49 -11.98 9.07 1.19
C ALA A 49 -11.82 8.28 -0.12
N VAL A 50 -11.43 8.94 -1.21
CA VAL A 50 -11.13 8.29 -2.50
C VAL A 50 -9.88 7.44 -2.38
N ALA A 51 -8.80 7.96 -1.78
CA ALA A 51 -7.52 7.27 -1.62
C ALA A 51 -7.68 5.91 -0.91
N ARG A 52 -8.54 5.82 0.10
CA ARG A 52 -8.83 4.57 0.81
C ARG A 52 -9.48 3.49 -0.06
N ARG A 53 -10.07 3.87 -1.19
CA ARG A 53 -10.73 2.95 -2.13
C ARG A 53 -9.81 2.51 -3.27
N VAL A 54 -8.68 3.19 -3.46
CA VAL A 54 -7.67 2.82 -4.48
C VAL A 54 -6.79 1.72 -3.92
N ARG A 55 -6.68 0.63 -4.65
CA ARG A 55 -5.97 -0.59 -4.22
C ARG A 55 -4.51 -0.57 -4.65
N THR A 56 -3.73 0.27 -4.00
CA THR A 56 -2.28 0.38 -4.15
C THR A 56 -1.60 0.41 -2.79
N GLY A 57 -0.32 0.06 -2.74
CA GLY A 57 0.44 0.06 -1.50
C GLY A 57 0.71 1.46 -0.96
N THR A 58 0.82 2.45 -1.85
CA THR A 58 0.99 3.86 -1.49
C THR A 58 0.01 4.71 -2.28
N VAL A 59 -0.64 5.67 -1.62
CA VAL A 59 -1.41 6.72 -2.29
C VAL A 59 -0.94 8.07 -1.76
N THR A 60 -0.59 8.97 -2.67
CA THR A 60 -0.28 10.35 -2.34
C THR A 60 -1.49 11.25 -2.60
N VAL A 61 -1.71 12.23 -1.76
CA VAL A 61 -2.76 13.24 -1.93
C VAL A 61 -2.11 14.56 -2.28
N ASN A 62 -2.61 15.20 -3.35
CA ASN A 62 -2.16 16.50 -3.83
C ASN A 62 -0.64 16.61 -4.02
N GLY A 63 0.00 15.52 -4.49
CA GLY A 63 1.43 15.50 -4.75
C GLY A 63 2.32 15.48 -3.49
N ALA A 64 1.77 15.08 -2.35
CA ALA A 64 2.57 14.90 -1.13
C ALA A 64 3.75 13.96 -1.37
N PRO A 65 4.92 14.22 -0.78
CA PRO A 65 6.08 13.34 -0.91
C PRO A 65 5.81 11.98 -0.25
N VAL A 66 6.45 10.94 -0.77
CA VAL A 66 6.39 9.60 -0.15
C VAL A 66 7.05 9.65 1.22
N ALA A 67 6.34 9.15 2.23
CA ALA A 67 6.84 9.09 3.60
C ALA A 67 7.61 7.78 3.84
N PHE A 68 8.92 7.84 3.96
CA PHE A 68 9.77 6.66 4.24
C PHE A 68 9.58 6.07 5.65
N GLY A 69 8.85 6.73 6.55
CA GLY A 69 8.45 6.18 7.84
C GLY A 69 7.30 5.19 7.77
N GLY A 70 6.60 5.13 6.65
CA GLY A 70 5.52 4.17 6.39
C GLY A 70 6.02 2.96 5.59
N PRO A 71 5.30 1.82 5.64
CA PRO A 71 5.64 0.66 4.84
C PRO A 71 5.45 0.96 3.35
N PHE A 72 6.43 0.58 2.54
CA PHE A 72 6.41 0.66 1.09
C PHE A 72 6.34 -0.73 0.47
N GLY A 73 5.50 -0.89 -0.53
CA GLY A 73 5.37 -2.13 -1.30
C GLY A 73 4.04 -2.19 -2.04
N GLY A 74 3.96 -3.06 -3.02
CA GLY A 74 2.82 -3.16 -3.93
C GLY A 74 1.71 -4.07 -3.44
N PHE A 75 0.55 -3.90 -4.05
CA PHE A 75 -0.55 -4.86 -4.06
C PHE A 75 -0.52 -5.65 -5.36
N LYS A 76 -1.24 -6.75 -5.43
CA LYS A 76 -1.42 -7.56 -6.63
C LYS A 76 -0.05 -7.99 -7.21
N ALA A 77 0.15 -7.90 -8.53
CA ALA A 77 1.40 -8.25 -9.19
C ALA A 77 2.58 -7.30 -8.89
N SER A 78 2.32 -6.14 -8.28
CA SER A 78 3.38 -5.21 -7.88
C SER A 78 4.16 -5.65 -6.63
N GLY A 79 3.83 -6.76 -6.00
CA GLY A 79 4.59 -7.36 -4.91
C GLY A 79 3.75 -7.77 -3.71
N ILE A 80 4.36 -8.58 -2.83
CA ILE A 80 3.73 -9.12 -1.63
C ILE A 80 4.40 -8.66 -0.34
N GLY A 81 5.66 -8.24 -0.42
CA GLY A 81 6.45 -7.75 0.73
C GLY A 81 6.18 -6.29 1.05
N ARG A 82 6.79 -5.84 2.15
CA ARG A 82 6.86 -4.43 2.52
C ARG A 82 8.28 -4.12 2.98
N GLU A 83 8.75 -2.95 2.55
CA GLU A 83 10.02 -2.35 2.99
C GLU A 83 9.68 -1.10 3.80
N TYR A 84 10.62 -0.60 4.56
CA TYR A 84 10.50 0.58 5.42
C TYR A 84 9.47 0.46 6.56
N GLY A 85 9.59 1.40 7.50
CA GLY A 85 8.76 1.42 8.69
C GLY A 85 8.99 0.24 9.63
N ALA A 86 8.27 0.20 10.74
CA ALA A 86 8.40 -0.85 11.75
C ALA A 86 7.99 -2.25 11.25
N VAL A 87 7.17 -2.31 10.20
CA VAL A 87 6.69 -3.58 9.63
C VAL A 87 7.82 -4.37 8.96
N ASP A 88 8.80 -3.67 8.39
CA ASP A 88 9.93 -4.29 7.71
C ASP A 88 10.82 -5.11 8.65
N LEU A 89 10.94 -4.71 9.90
CA LEU A 89 11.70 -5.46 10.91
C LEU A 89 11.25 -6.91 11.05
N GLY A 90 9.97 -7.19 10.81
CA GLY A 90 9.41 -8.55 10.82
C GLY A 90 10.04 -9.46 9.79
N SER A 91 10.52 -8.91 8.65
CA SER A 91 11.15 -9.66 7.56
C SER A 91 12.56 -10.18 7.93
N TYR A 92 13.17 -9.60 8.96
CA TYR A 92 14.51 -9.94 9.46
C TYR A 92 14.49 -10.69 10.78
N THR A 93 13.31 -11.11 11.25
CA THR A 93 13.12 -11.79 12.54
C THR A 93 12.51 -13.17 12.35
N GLU A 94 12.93 -14.11 13.19
CA GLU A 94 12.32 -15.43 13.27
C GLU A 94 11.45 -15.54 14.52
N TYR A 95 10.26 -16.10 14.37
CA TYR A 95 9.34 -16.35 15.46
C TYR A 95 9.49 -17.77 15.97
N LYS A 96 9.69 -17.94 17.29
CA LYS A 96 9.74 -19.24 17.94
C LYS A 96 8.62 -19.37 18.97
N THR A 97 7.83 -20.42 18.85
CA THR A 97 6.86 -20.79 19.86
C THR A 97 7.44 -21.88 20.77
N ILE A 98 7.37 -21.67 22.08
CA ILE A 98 7.73 -22.67 23.08
C ILE A 98 6.47 -22.96 23.88
N THR A 99 6.04 -24.21 23.87
CA THR A 99 4.94 -24.70 24.70
C THR A 99 5.48 -25.51 25.87
N SER A 100 4.88 -25.36 27.05
CA SER A 100 5.22 -26.13 28.24
C SER A 100 3.93 -26.36 29.03
N ASP A 101 3.77 -27.53 29.58
CA ASP A 101 2.71 -27.93 30.50
C ASP A 101 2.94 -27.41 31.94
N VAL A 102 4.08 -26.82 32.21
CA VAL A 102 4.33 -26.12 33.47
C VAL A 102 3.69 -24.73 33.41
N PRO A 103 2.85 -24.33 34.37
CA PRO A 103 2.29 -22.97 34.40
C PRO A 103 3.41 -21.94 34.43
N MET A 104 3.62 -21.27 33.31
CA MET A 104 4.56 -20.14 33.25
C MET A 104 3.91 -18.94 33.93
N GLY A 105 4.34 -18.63 35.14
CA GLY A 105 4.09 -17.33 35.74
C GLY A 105 4.69 -16.24 34.84
N TRP A 106 3.86 -15.30 34.42
CA TRP A 106 4.31 -14.12 33.67
C TRP A 106 5.33 -13.36 34.51
N ARG A 107 6.62 -13.58 34.27
CA ARG A 107 7.66 -12.72 34.78
C ARG A 107 8.02 -11.74 33.69
N HIS A 108 7.52 -10.51 33.82
CA HIS A 108 8.10 -9.38 33.10
C HIS A 108 9.55 -9.21 33.59
N ARG A 109 10.47 -9.74 32.79
CA ARG A 109 11.89 -9.49 33.01
C ARG A 109 12.34 -8.49 31.94
N PHE A 110 11.98 -7.22 32.13
CA PHE A 110 12.76 -6.10 31.61
C PHE A 110 13.57 -5.53 32.77
N ASP A 111 14.56 -6.27 33.24
CA ASP A 111 15.63 -5.77 34.09
C ASP A 111 16.94 -6.08 33.37
N ARG A 112 17.50 -5.04 32.82
CA ARG A 112 18.86 -4.62 32.45
C ARG A 112 19.04 -4.35 30.99
#